data_f0e699a53a38686fe3e702e2287a3cc1
#
_entry.id   f0e699a53a38686fe3e702e2287a3cc1
#
_cell.length_a   1.000
_cell.length_b   1.000
_cell.length_c   1.000
_cell.angle_alpha   90.00
_cell.angle_beta   90.00
_cell.angle_gamma   90.00
#
_symmetry.space_group_name_H-M   'P 1'
#
loop_
_entity.id
_entity.type
_entity.pdbx_description
1 polymer ?
#
loop_
_entity_poly.entity_id
_entity_poly.type
_entity_poly.pdbx_seq_one_letter_code
_entity_poly.pdbx_strand_id
1 'polypeptide(L)' 'MSKYSLDITSKNKPFINIEVENDRVLLGAYENRKITRRLFYIDKEQLELLIKGLKAANILIHDKVDFSQFIHQGK' A
#
# COMPACT_ATOMS: atom_id res chain seq x y z
N MET A 1 9.51 17.44 16.37
CA MET A 1 9.39 16.11 15.74
C MET A 1 7.94 15.77 15.48
N SER A 2 7.61 15.48 14.26
CA SER A 2 6.24 15.22 13.86
C SER A 2 6.06 13.77 13.47
N LYS A 3 5.01 13.19 13.99
CA LYS A 3 4.66 11.83 13.67
C LYS A 3 3.17 11.82 13.37
N TYR A 4 2.83 11.36 12.19
CA TYR A 4 1.44 11.29 11.75
C TYR A 4 1.06 9.85 11.53
N SER A 5 -0.17 9.55 11.85
CA SER A 5 -0.68 8.21 11.66
C SER A 5 -2.07 8.31 11.07
N LEU A 6 -2.33 7.51 10.06
CA LEU A 6 -3.65 7.48 9.48
C LEU A 6 -4.00 6.04 9.12
N ASP A 7 -5.30 5.77 9.15
CA ASP A 7 -5.82 4.47 8.80
C ASP A 7 -6.65 4.60 7.54
N ILE A 8 -6.46 3.65 6.63
CA ILE A 8 -7.31 3.56 5.47
C ILE A 8 -8.38 2.53 5.80
N THR A 9 -9.63 2.96 5.69
CA THR A 9 -10.76 2.19 6.17
C THR A 9 -11.66 1.81 5.01
N SER A 10 -12.18 0.61 5.06
CA SER A 10 -13.14 0.12 4.09
C SER A 10 -14.23 -0.61 4.85
N LYS A 11 -15.49 -0.30 4.54
CA LYS A 11 -16.64 -0.94 5.19
C LYS A 11 -16.54 -0.85 6.70
N ASN A 12 -16.15 0.31 7.19
CA ASN A 12 -16.02 0.61 8.61
C ASN A 12 -14.94 -0.19 9.31
N LYS A 13 -14.00 -0.74 8.56
CA LYS A 13 -12.88 -1.47 9.13
C LYS A 13 -11.60 -0.93 8.55
N PRO A 14 -10.63 -0.60 9.40
CA PRO A 14 -9.33 -0.21 8.86
C PRO A 14 -8.62 -1.43 8.29
N PHE A 15 -7.91 -1.24 7.18
CA PHE A 15 -7.16 -2.35 6.61
C PHE A 15 -5.68 -2.01 6.39
N ILE A 16 -5.34 -0.73 6.36
CA ILE A 16 -3.95 -0.31 6.21
C ILE A 16 -3.70 0.84 7.18
N ASN A 17 -2.59 0.80 7.86
CA ASN A 17 -2.14 1.90 8.69
C ASN A 17 -0.88 2.49 8.06
N ILE A 18 -0.82 3.80 8.01
CA ILE A 18 0.33 4.51 7.47
C ILE A 18 0.81 5.48 8.52
N GLU A 19 2.06 5.34 8.94
CA GLU A 19 2.67 6.27 9.85
C GLU A 19 3.79 7.00 9.13
N VAL A 20 3.84 8.31 9.33
CA VAL A 20 4.88 9.13 8.76
C VAL A 20 5.73 9.69 9.88
N GLU A 21 7.01 9.41 9.82
CA GLU A 21 7.93 9.88 10.84
C GLU A 21 9.18 10.38 10.15
N ASN A 22 9.43 11.69 10.27
CA ASN A 22 10.53 12.34 9.57
C ASN A 22 10.38 12.11 8.06
N ASP A 23 11.34 11.47 7.43
CA ASP A 23 11.26 11.21 5.99
C ASP A 23 11.11 9.73 5.70
N ARG A 24 10.50 9.00 6.62
CA ARG A 24 10.22 7.58 6.44
C ARG A 24 8.75 7.33 6.62
N VAL A 25 8.28 6.29 5.97
CA VAL A 25 6.89 5.86 6.10
C VAL A 25 6.89 4.43 6.60
N LEU A 26 6.12 4.19 7.64
CA LEU A 26 5.94 2.85 8.17
C LEU A 26 4.58 2.35 7.75
N LEU A 27 4.56 1.25 7.03
CA LEU A 27 3.31 0.65 6.55
C LEU A 27 2.97 -0.55 7.40
N GLY A 28 1.70 -0.65 7.76
CA GLY A 28 1.20 -1.79 8.50
C GLY A 28 -0.13 -2.21 7.96
N ALA A 29 -0.45 -3.46 8.10
CA ALA A 29 -1.73 -4.01 7.70
C ALA A 29 -2.50 -4.43 8.93
N TYR A 30 -3.82 -4.31 8.83
CA TYR A 30 -4.70 -4.78 9.89
C TYR A 30 -5.18 -6.18 9.57
N GLU A 31 -5.25 -6.97 10.62
CA GLU A 31 -5.83 -8.28 10.51
C GLU A 31 -6.69 -8.47 11.75
N ASN A 32 -7.99 -8.68 11.55
CA ASN A 32 -8.92 -8.81 12.66
C ASN A 32 -8.88 -7.61 13.59
N ARG A 33 -8.78 -6.40 12.98
CA ARG A 33 -8.75 -5.13 13.72
C ARG A 33 -7.48 -4.91 14.53
N LYS A 34 -6.46 -5.68 14.26
CA LYS A 34 -5.17 -5.48 14.89
C LYS A 34 -4.12 -5.28 13.82
N ILE A 35 -3.20 -4.37 14.08
CA ILE A 35 -2.09 -4.17 13.17
C ILE A 35 -1.21 -5.39 13.25
N THR A 36 -0.93 -5.97 12.10
CA THR A 36 -0.05 -7.13 12.09
C THR A 36 1.37 -6.70 12.39
N ARG A 37 2.19 -7.64 12.73
CA ARG A 37 3.59 -7.35 13.00
C ARG A 37 4.42 -7.17 11.76
N ARG A 38 3.81 -7.29 10.61
CA ARG A 38 4.55 -7.16 9.35
C ARG A 38 4.58 -5.71 8.93
N LEU A 39 5.35 -4.95 9.69
CA LEU A 39 5.54 -3.54 9.41
C LEU A 39 6.89 -3.37 8.73
N PHE A 40 6.95 -2.42 7.82
CA PHE A 40 8.22 -2.13 7.19
C PHE A 40 8.30 -0.65 6.85
N TYR A 41 9.52 -0.14 6.88
CA TYR A 41 9.78 1.25 6.56
C TYR A 41 10.14 1.40 5.10
N ILE A 42 9.68 2.49 4.52
CA ILE A 42 10.09 2.86 3.16
C ILE A 42 10.54 4.31 3.20
N ASP A 43 11.46 4.65 2.32
CA ASP A 43 11.94 6.01 2.21
C ASP A 43 11.14 6.75 1.14
N LYS A 44 11.54 8.00 0.87
CA LYS A 44 10.80 8.83 -0.07
C LYS A 44 10.76 8.23 -1.46
N GLU A 45 11.88 7.72 -1.92
CA GLU A 45 11.96 7.17 -3.26
C GLU A 45 11.10 5.92 -3.37
N GLN A 46 11.18 5.06 -2.37
CA GLN A 46 10.38 3.85 -2.36
C GLN A 46 8.89 4.17 -2.30
N LEU A 47 8.55 5.23 -1.57
CA LEU A 47 7.15 5.64 -1.50
C LEU A 47 6.63 6.06 -2.86
N GLU A 48 7.42 6.83 -3.61
CA GLU A 48 6.99 7.24 -4.93
C GLU A 48 6.83 6.07 -5.88
N LEU A 49 7.73 5.10 -5.78
CA LEU A 49 7.62 3.90 -6.60
C LEU A 49 6.39 3.08 -6.22
N LEU A 50 6.10 3.01 -4.93
CA LEU A 50 4.92 2.29 -4.47
C LEU A 50 3.65 2.96 -4.97
N ILE A 51 3.60 4.29 -4.92
CA ILE A 51 2.43 5.01 -5.42
C ILE A 51 2.22 4.72 -6.90
N LYS A 52 3.29 4.72 -7.68
CA LYS A 52 3.18 4.42 -9.11
C LYS A 52 2.67 3.00 -9.33
N GLY A 53 3.18 2.07 -8.54
CA GLY A 53 2.75 0.69 -8.66
C GLY A 53 1.28 0.53 -8.31
N LEU A 54 0.84 1.20 -7.25
CA LEU A 54 -0.54 1.11 -6.85
C LEU A 54 -1.47 1.75 -7.88
N LYS A 55 -1.04 2.85 -8.49
CA LYS A 55 -1.83 3.47 -9.54
C LYS A 55 -1.96 2.56 -10.74
N ALA A 56 -0.87 1.89 -11.11
CA ALA A 56 -0.92 0.94 -12.22
C ALA A 56 -1.88 -0.21 -11.90
N ALA A 57 -1.80 -0.74 -10.70
CA ALA A 57 -2.68 -1.82 -10.28
C ALA A 57 -4.15 -1.36 -10.31
N ASN A 58 -4.38 -0.13 -9.89
CA ASN A 58 -5.73 0.42 -9.89
C ASN A 58 -6.29 0.48 -11.31
N ILE A 59 -5.48 0.92 -12.26
CA ILE A 59 -5.90 0.97 -13.64
C ILE A 59 -6.23 -0.42 -14.18
N LEU A 60 -5.34 -1.38 -13.89
CA LEU A 60 -5.53 -2.74 -14.39
C LEU A 60 -6.83 -3.35 -13.87
N ILE A 61 -7.13 -3.11 -12.61
CA ILE A 61 -8.34 -3.69 -12.01
C ILE A 61 -9.60 -3.02 -12.56
N HIS A 62 -9.60 -1.71 -12.64
CA HIS A 62 -10.82 -0.97 -13.01
C HIS A 62 -11.08 -0.99 -14.48
N ASP A 63 -10.05 -1.07 -15.30
CA ASP A 63 -10.22 -1.11 -16.76
C ASP A 63 -10.47 -2.51 -17.26
N LYS A 64 -10.49 -3.48 -16.35
CA LYS A 64 -10.77 -4.87 -16.71
C LYS A 64 -9.79 -5.39 -17.73
N VAL A 65 -8.55 -4.99 -17.59
CA VAL A 65 -7.51 -5.48 -18.48
C VAL A 65 -7.25 -6.96 -18.17
N ASP A 66 -7.01 -7.72 -19.23
CA ASP A 66 -6.72 -9.13 -19.07
C ASP A 66 -5.33 -9.32 -18.51
N PHE A 67 -5.28 -9.74 -17.26
CA PHE A 67 -4.00 -9.92 -16.58
C PHE A 67 -3.13 -10.97 -17.26
N SER A 68 -3.73 -11.91 -17.96
CA SER A 68 -2.95 -12.95 -18.60
C SER A 68 -2.01 -12.37 -19.63
N GLN A 69 -2.34 -11.23 -20.20
CA GLN A 69 -1.47 -10.58 -21.16
C GLN A 69 -0.17 -10.09 -20.51
N PHE A 70 -0.20 -9.85 -19.22
CA PHE A 70 0.98 -9.41 -18.50
C PHE A 70 1.73 -10.57 -17.89
N ILE A 71 0.99 -11.55 -17.40
CA ILE A 71 1.59 -12.69 -16.73
C ILE A 71 2.27 -13.62 -17.70
N HIS A 72 1.72 -13.73 -18.88
CA HIS A 72 2.29 -14.57 -19.92
C HIS A 72 3.72 -14.21 -20.24
N GLN A 73 4.01 -12.95 -20.12
CA GLN A 73 5.34 -12.47 -20.46
C GLN A 73 6.40 -13.17 -19.64
N GLY A 74 6.03 -13.61 -18.47
CA GLY A 74 6.98 -14.23 -17.57
C GLY A 74 7.20 -15.70 -17.79
N LYS A 75 6.56 -16.26 -18.76
CA LYS A 75 6.68 -17.70 -18.99
C LYS A 75 7.67 -18.05 -20.05
#